data_3a1ec7293a37ed6631092e149026968c
#
_entry.id   3a1ec7293a37ed6631092e149026968c
#
_cell.length_a   1.000
_cell.length_b   1.000
_cell.length_c   1.000
_cell.angle_alpha   90.00
_cell.angle_beta   90.00
_cell.angle_gamma   90.00
#
_symmetry.space_group_name_H-M   'P 1'
#
loop_
_entity.id
_entity.type
_entity.pdbx_description
1 polymer ?
#
loop_
_entity_poly.entity_id
_entity_poly.type
_entity_poly.pdbx_seq_one_letter_code
_entity_poly.pdbx_strand_id
1 'polypeptide(L)'
;MDCSMHKPDPNIGQGQPIIRQLNETAINQIAAGEVVERPASAIKELVENAIDAGASRIDVDYADGGKRLIQVTDNGCGIASEDLALAMSRHATSKIDGSDLLNIQSFGFRGEALPSLGAVGKLTLTSRTATGSGAELQVMGGQLSPVRPAAMQPGTRATLRDLFYATPARLKFLRSDRAEAQAIADVVKRLAMAEPAIAFSLRDTVTDRMVFQVQAEQGDMFSALRGRLGQIMGRDFVDNAIAVDAEREGINLTGFAGLPTYSRGAAVAQYLFVNGRPVRDKLLLGALRGAYADFLSRDRHPAVALFVECDPTLVDVNVHPAKSEVRFREPAMVRGLIVSGLRHALAEAGHRASTTVSSAALGAFTPEPTGQPRVYQMDRPRNAPGYSGLAETATMFEPQPSARVEEDAPQVEAQHRPLGAARAQLHENYILSQTEDGLVIVDAHAAHERLVYEKLKAQMANTGVGAQALLIPEVISLSEGDMALLMEQNATLSQMGLSIEPFGQGAVAVQSVPALLGHVDVQRLVLDIVDELSDGGTQQSLQTQLDAILSRVACHGSVRTGRRMQADEMNALLREMEATPHSGQCNHGRPTYVSLAMNDIEKLFGRT
;
A
#
# COMPACT_ATOMS: atom_id res chain seq x y z
N MET A 1 -30.49 16.82 -32.47
CA MET A 1 -31.22 16.18 -31.36
C MET A 1 -30.97 17.00 -30.13
N ASP A 2 -31.97 17.77 -29.78
CA ASP A 2 -31.91 18.81 -28.75
C ASP A 2 -32.02 18.15 -27.38
N CYS A 3 -30.94 18.14 -26.62
CA CYS A 3 -30.90 17.57 -25.28
C CYS A 3 -31.28 18.68 -24.26
N SER A 4 -32.56 19.03 -24.23
CA SER A 4 -33.08 19.91 -23.18
C SER A 4 -33.01 19.17 -21.85
N MET A 5 -32.06 19.55 -21.00
CA MET A 5 -32.06 19.15 -19.58
C MET A 5 -33.36 19.60 -18.94
N HIS A 6 -34.24 18.66 -18.63
CA HIS A 6 -35.38 18.90 -17.77
C HIS A 6 -34.87 19.33 -16.40
N LYS A 7 -34.96 20.63 -16.09
CA LYS A 7 -34.86 21.09 -14.70
C LYS A 7 -35.95 20.40 -13.90
N PRO A 8 -35.67 19.85 -12.72
CA PRO A 8 -36.74 19.34 -11.86
C PRO A 8 -37.68 20.50 -11.54
N ASP A 9 -38.92 20.37 -12.00
CA ASP A 9 -39.98 21.30 -11.67
C ASP A 9 -40.31 21.10 -10.17
N PRO A 10 -39.97 22.04 -9.29
CA PRO A 10 -40.45 21.96 -7.92
C PRO A 10 -41.96 22.19 -8.03
N ASN A 11 -42.75 21.22 -7.61
CA ASN A 11 -44.22 21.28 -7.57
C ASN A 11 -44.66 22.35 -6.55
N ILE A 12 -44.30 23.60 -6.82
CA ILE A 12 -44.64 24.82 -6.11
C ILE A 12 -45.72 25.45 -6.98
N GLY A 13 -46.95 25.44 -6.49
CA GLY A 13 -48.09 25.97 -7.21
C GLY A 13 -47.84 27.36 -7.79
N GLN A 14 -48.57 27.72 -8.86
CA GLN A 14 -48.43 28.97 -9.62
C GLN A 14 -48.45 30.21 -8.70
N GLY A 15 -47.32 30.58 -8.13
CA GLY A 15 -47.10 31.71 -7.23
C GLY A 15 -45.60 31.86 -6.87
N GLN A 16 -45.19 33.01 -6.33
CA GLN A 16 -43.83 33.19 -5.84
C GLN A 16 -43.49 32.11 -4.80
N PRO A 17 -42.29 31.55 -4.82
CA PRO A 17 -41.86 30.54 -3.85
C PRO A 17 -41.93 31.09 -2.43
N ILE A 18 -42.76 30.47 -1.57
CA ILE A 18 -42.92 30.87 -0.17
C ILE A 18 -41.96 30.06 0.69
N ILE A 19 -41.10 30.74 1.45
CA ILE A 19 -40.25 30.10 2.45
C ILE A 19 -41.12 29.57 3.58
N ARG A 20 -40.98 28.25 3.88
CA ARG A 20 -41.74 27.60 4.97
C ARG A 20 -40.74 26.86 5.87
N GLN A 21 -41.00 26.93 7.18
CA GLN A 21 -40.28 26.07 8.13
C GLN A 21 -40.84 24.65 8.01
N LEU A 22 -39.93 23.68 7.82
CA LEU A 22 -40.26 22.26 7.79
C LEU A 22 -40.64 21.78 9.20
N ASN A 23 -41.46 20.72 9.28
CA ASN A 23 -41.72 20.06 10.56
C ASN A 23 -40.44 19.28 11.03
N GLU A 24 -40.34 19.06 12.33
CA GLU A 24 -39.18 18.41 12.94
C GLU A 24 -38.88 17.04 12.34
N THR A 25 -39.89 16.25 11.97
CA THR A 25 -39.72 14.93 11.33
C THR A 25 -39.04 15.07 9.98
N ALA A 26 -39.45 16.02 9.13
CA ALA A 26 -38.82 16.25 7.84
C ALA A 26 -37.39 16.79 7.99
N ILE A 27 -37.15 17.71 8.93
CA ILE A 27 -35.82 18.21 9.26
C ILE A 27 -34.92 17.05 9.68
N ASN A 28 -35.42 16.15 10.55
CA ASN A 28 -34.70 14.99 11.03
C ASN A 28 -34.35 13.99 9.93
N GLN A 29 -35.28 13.75 8.99
CA GLN A 29 -35.08 12.86 7.85
C GLN A 29 -34.05 13.43 6.83
N ILE A 30 -34.07 14.74 6.59
CA ILE A 30 -33.13 15.41 5.70
C ILE A 30 -31.72 15.33 6.30
N ALA A 31 -31.55 15.77 7.55
CA ALA A 31 -30.26 15.77 8.21
C ALA A 31 -29.71 14.35 8.48
N ALA A 32 -30.62 13.39 8.81
CA ALA A 32 -30.22 11.98 8.90
C ALA A 32 -29.69 11.45 7.57
N GLY A 33 -30.14 12.04 6.47
CA GLY A 33 -29.66 11.74 5.14
C GLY A 33 -28.21 12.15 4.86
N GLU A 34 -27.71 13.14 5.55
CA GLU A 34 -26.32 13.59 5.43
C GLU A 34 -25.39 12.78 6.35
N VAL A 35 -25.91 12.29 7.48
CA VAL A 35 -25.15 11.49 8.45
C VAL A 35 -25.13 9.99 8.07
N VAL A 36 -26.24 9.45 7.60
CA VAL A 36 -26.40 8.03 7.26
C VAL A 36 -26.62 7.87 5.77
N GLU A 37 -25.55 7.79 5.02
CA GLU A 37 -25.59 7.59 3.56
C GLU A 37 -25.83 6.12 3.17
N ARG A 38 -25.30 5.18 3.95
CA ARG A 38 -25.29 3.74 3.67
C ARG A 38 -25.16 2.91 4.94
N PRO A 39 -25.39 1.57 4.90
CA PRO A 39 -25.26 0.68 6.06
C PRO A 39 -23.91 0.76 6.78
N ALA A 40 -22.82 0.84 6.04
CA ALA A 40 -21.47 0.96 6.60
C ALA A 40 -21.29 2.26 7.43
N SER A 41 -21.96 3.37 7.06
CA SER A 41 -21.92 4.61 7.84
C SER A 41 -22.68 4.45 9.18
N ALA A 42 -23.81 3.74 9.19
CA ALA A 42 -24.55 3.45 10.41
C ALA A 42 -23.71 2.59 11.39
N ILE A 43 -23.08 1.54 10.87
CA ILE A 43 -22.20 0.67 11.67
C ILE A 43 -21.01 1.47 12.21
N LYS A 44 -20.39 2.32 11.39
CA LYS A 44 -19.29 3.18 11.81
C LYS A 44 -19.66 3.99 13.06
N GLU A 45 -20.75 4.75 12.99
CA GLU A 45 -21.18 5.60 14.13
C GLU A 45 -21.52 4.78 15.38
N LEU A 46 -22.15 3.59 15.23
CA LEU A 46 -22.47 2.73 16.37
C LEU A 46 -21.23 2.12 17.00
N VAL A 47 -20.25 1.68 16.19
CA VAL A 47 -18.98 1.12 16.70
C VAL A 47 -18.12 2.23 17.33
N GLU A 48 -18.05 3.42 16.74
CA GLU A 48 -17.37 4.57 17.34
C GLU A 48 -18.00 4.93 18.71
N ASN A 49 -19.32 4.84 18.85
CA ASN A 49 -19.98 5.03 20.15
C ASN A 49 -19.60 3.94 21.17
N ALA A 50 -19.46 2.69 20.75
CA ALA A 50 -19.04 1.60 21.61
C ALA A 50 -17.58 1.76 22.08
N ILE A 51 -16.68 2.22 21.19
CA ILE A 51 -15.29 2.54 21.53
C ILE A 51 -15.26 3.67 22.56
N ASP A 52 -15.98 4.78 22.32
CA ASP A 52 -16.08 5.91 23.24
C ASP A 52 -16.69 5.52 24.61
N ALA A 53 -17.51 4.47 24.66
CA ALA A 53 -18.06 3.91 25.91
C ALA A 53 -17.06 3.04 26.69
N GLY A 54 -15.82 2.91 26.23
CA GLY A 54 -14.75 2.13 26.85
C GLY A 54 -14.98 0.62 26.75
N ALA A 55 -15.62 0.14 25.69
CA ALA A 55 -15.82 -1.28 25.48
C ALA A 55 -14.51 -2.02 25.25
N SER A 56 -14.37 -3.21 25.83
CA SER A 56 -13.28 -4.14 25.53
C SER A 56 -13.67 -5.23 24.52
N ARG A 57 -14.98 -5.31 24.19
CA ARG A 57 -15.54 -6.22 23.17
C ARG A 57 -16.70 -5.57 22.44
N ILE A 58 -16.68 -5.67 21.11
CA ILE A 58 -17.71 -5.14 20.22
C ILE A 58 -18.10 -6.23 19.22
N ASP A 59 -19.38 -6.63 19.26
CA ASP A 59 -19.94 -7.62 18.35
C ASP A 59 -20.89 -6.94 17.38
N VAL A 60 -20.68 -7.15 16.06
CA VAL A 60 -21.47 -6.56 14.98
C VAL A 60 -22.17 -7.68 14.21
N ASP A 61 -23.51 -7.64 14.17
CA ASP A 61 -24.33 -8.53 13.37
C ASP A 61 -25.04 -7.73 12.26
N TYR A 62 -25.12 -8.29 11.05
CA TYR A 62 -25.87 -7.67 9.95
C TYR A 62 -26.63 -8.71 9.13
N ALA A 63 -27.67 -8.24 8.39
CA ALA A 63 -28.43 -9.04 7.42
C ALA A 63 -28.66 -8.24 6.14
N ASP A 64 -28.61 -8.93 4.98
CA ASP A 64 -28.86 -8.34 3.65
C ASP A 64 -28.02 -7.08 3.39
N GLY A 65 -26.68 -7.20 3.60
CA GLY A 65 -25.77 -6.06 3.46
C GLY A 65 -26.04 -4.90 4.42
N GLY A 66 -26.70 -5.15 5.55
CA GLY A 66 -27.07 -4.15 6.56
C GLY A 66 -28.38 -3.41 6.24
N LYS A 67 -29.13 -3.79 5.21
CA LYS A 67 -30.42 -3.16 4.85
C LYS A 67 -31.53 -3.59 5.79
N ARG A 68 -31.58 -4.89 6.13
CA ARG A 68 -32.63 -5.46 6.99
C ARG A 68 -32.28 -5.41 8.47
N LEU A 69 -31.01 -5.66 8.83
CA LEU A 69 -30.53 -5.66 10.20
C LEU A 69 -29.12 -5.10 10.28
N ILE A 70 -28.92 -4.22 11.25
CA ILE A 70 -27.63 -3.85 11.81
C ILE A 70 -27.79 -3.95 13.33
N GLN A 71 -26.93 -4.72 14.01
CA GLN A 71 -26.90 -4.79 15.46
C GLN A 71 -25.46 -4.64 15.92
N VAL A 72 -25.22 -3.71 16.84
CA VAL A 72 -23.93 -3.53 17.51
C VAL A 72 -24.17 -3.74 18.99
N THR A 73 -23.40 -4.67 19.57
CA THR A 73 -23.44 -4.98 21.00
C THR A 73 -22.06 -4.75 21.59
N ASP A 74 -21.98 -3.96 22.65
CA ASP A 74 -20.77 -3.66 23.39
C ASP A 74 -20.90 -4.02 24.87
N ASN A 75 -19.76 -4.10 25.56
CA ASN A 75 -19.67 -4.28 27.01
C ASN A 75 -19.10 -3.02 27.71
N GLY A 76 -19.33 -1.83 27.15
CA GLY A 76 -18.89 -0.57 27.70
C GLY A 76 -19.68 -0.13 28.95
N CYS A 77 -19.55 1.16 29.30
CA CYS A 77 -20.17 1.71 30.52
C CYS A 77 -21.71 1.67 30.54
N GLY A 78 -22.34 1.52 29.36
CA GLY A 78 -23.81 1.55 29.21
C GLY A 78 -24.41 2.95 29.36
N ILE A 79 -25.76 3.03 29.23
CA ILE A 79 -26.56 4.25 29.38
C ILE A 79 -27.57 4.03 30.48
N ALA A 80 -27.72 4.96 31.40
CA ALA A 80 -28.70 4.88 32.48
C ALA A 80 -30.13 4.94 31.92
N SER A 81 -31.08 4.29 32.58
CA SER A 81 -32.48 4.22 32.10
C SER A 81 -33.12 5.60 31.94
N GLU A 82 -32.78 6.55 32.80
CA GLU A 82 -33.22 7.95 32.76
C GLU A 82 -32.65 8.72 31.56
N ASP A 83 -31.46 8.37 31.06
CA ASP A 83 -30.76 9.04 29.99
C ASP A 83 -31.07 8.48 28.60
N LEU A 84 -31.74 7.30 28.49
CA LEU A 84 -32.05 6.66 27.22
C LEU A 84 -32.88 7.57 26.28
N ALA A 85 -33.89 8.27 26.85
CA ALA A 85 -34.69 9.19 26.07
C ALA A 85 -33.88 10.43 25.62
N LEU A 86 -32.98 10.93 26.50
CA LEU A 86 -32.13 12.07 26.20
C LEU A 86 -31.09 11.70 25.13
N ALA A 87 -30.56 10.48 25.13
CA ALA A 87 -29.63 10.00 24.10
C ALA A 87 -30.22 10.00 22.69
N MET A 88 -31.55 10.04 22.55
CA MET A 88 -32.27 10.16 21.28
C MET A 88 -32.59 11.62 20.91
N SER A 89 -32.21 12.59 21.74
CA SER A 89 -32.39 14.01 21.45
C SER A 89 -31.20 14.53 20.64
N ARG A 90 -31.46 15.44 19.71
CA ARG A 90 -30.41 16.09 18.93
C ARG A 90 -29.54 16.97 19.84
N HIS A 91 -28.24 17.00 19.52
CA HIS A 91 -27.24 17.79 20.24
C HIS A 91 -27.07 17.37 21.71
N ALA A 92 -27.62 16.21 22.10
CA ALA A 92 -27.36 15.61 23.40
C ALA A 92 -26.13 14.72 23.32
N THR A 93 -25.11 15.04 24.10
CA THR A 93 -23.83 14.30 24.12
C THR A 93 -23.22 14.34 25.51
N SER A 94 -22.60 13.27 25.93
CA SER A 94 -21.79 13.19 27.15
C SER A 94 -20.29 13.40 26.90
N LYS A 95 -19.89 13.67 25.65
CA LYS A 95 -18.50 13.58 25.18
C LYS A 95 -17.78 14.93 25.11
N ILE A 96 -18.53 16.01 25.09
CA ILE A 96 -18.04 17.40 25.11
C ILE A 96 -18.94 18.23 26.02
N ASP A 97 -18.36 19.19 26.71
CA ASP A 97 -19.11 20.15 27.55
C ASP A 97 -19.48 21.45 26.82
N GLY A 98 -19.05 21.58 25.55
CA GLY A 98 -19.29 22.77 24.73
C GLY A 98 -18.32 23.93 24.97
N SER A 99 -17.36 23.79 25.88
CA SER A 99 -16.39 24.84 26.19
C SER A 99 -15.28 24.99 25.17
N ASP A 100 -14.85 23.86 24.55
CA ASP A 100 -13.78 23.85 23.54
C ASP A 100 -14.11 22.87 22.40
N LEU A 101 -14.57 23.41 21.27
CA LEU A 101 -14.89 22.65 20.06
C LEU A 101 -13.66 22.31 19.21
N LEU A 102 -12.47 22.80 19.56
CA LEU A 102 -11.23 22.51 18.85
C LEU A 102 -10.49 21.32 19.46
N ASN A 103 -10.73 21.00 20.75
CA ASN A 103 -10.09 19.89 21.44
C ASN A 103 -11.01 18.65 21.52
N ILE A 104 -11.30 18.04 20.38
CA ILE A 104 -12.17 16.86 20.29
C ILE A 104 -11.32 15.59 20.40
N GLN A 105 -11.40 14.90 21.55
CA GLN A 105 -10.68 13.66 21.81
C GLN A 105 -11.52 12.39 21.57
N SER A 106 -12.85 12.48 21.51
CA SER A 106 -13.77 11.36 21.27
C SER A 106 -14.10 11.18 19.79
N PHE A 107 -14.45 9.98 19.37
CA PHE A 107 -14.89 9.71 17.98
C PHE A 107 -16.22 10.41 17.65
N GLY A 108 -17.19 10.36 18.54
CA GLY A 108 -18.47 11.06 18.41
C GLY A 108 -18.51 12.33 19.28
N PHE A 109 -19.04 13.44 18.77
CA PHE A 109 -19.16 14.69 19.52
C PHE A 109 -20.44 15.49 19.22
N ARG A 110 -21.08 15.26 18.04
CA ARG A 110 -22.21 16.09 17.58
C ARG A 110 -23.56 15.75 18.22
N GLY A 111 -23.72 14.58 18.87
CA GLY A 111 -24.99 14.12 19.43
C GLY A 111 -26.08 13.92 18.39
N GLU A 112 -25.74 13.52 17.15
CA GLU A 112 -26.70 13.39 16.04
C GLU A 112 -26.85 11.97 15.50
N ALA A 113 -25.94 11.05 15.82
CA ALA A 113 -25.91 9.70 15.24
C ALA A 113 -27.15 8.89 15.61
N LEU A 114 -27.45 8.70 16.90
CA LEU A 114 -28.61 7.93 17.36
C LEU A 114 -29.94 8.53 16.92
N PRO A 115 -30.20 9.85 17.07
CA PRO A 115 -31.40 10.48 16.54
C PRO A 115 -31.57 10.28 15.02
N SER A 116 -30.49 10.39 14.27
CA SER A 116 -30.51 10.20 12.81
C SER A 116 -30.85 8.76 12.42
N LEU A 117 -30.27 7.77 13.09
CA LEU A 117 -30.59 6.35 12.87
C LEU A 117 -32.05 6.04 13.19
N GLY A 118 -32.58 6.57 14.30
CA GLY A 118 -33.98 6.44 14.69
C GLY A 118 -34.97 7.15 13.73
N ALA A 119 -34.52 8.22 13.06
CA ALA A 119 -35.36 8.94 12.09
C ALA A 119 -35.49 8.20 10.76
N VAL A 120 -34.49 7.43 10.32
CA VAL A 120 -34.48 6.73 9.01
C VAL A 120 -34.87 5.27 9.09
N GLY A 121 -34.80 4.63 10.26
CA GLY A 121 -35.06 3.20 10.44
C GLY A 121 -35.86 2.89 11.70
N LYS A 122 -35.91 1.64 12.09
CA LYS A 122 -36.50 1.14 13.35
C LYS A 122 -35.36 0.82 14.31
N LEU A 123 -35.03 1.75 15.21
CA LEU A 123 -33.95 1.62 16.16
C LEU A 123 -34.48 1.13 17.53
N THR A 124 -33.86 0.07 18.05
CA THR A 124 -34.07 -0.39 19.42
C THR A 124 -32.73 -0.23 20.16
N LEU A 125 -32.73 0.51 21.24
CA LEU A 125 -31.58 0.72 22.10
C LEU A 125 -31.84 0.04 23.46
N THR A 126 -31.07 -1.00 23.76
CA THR A 126 -31.12 -1.71 25.04
C THR A 126 -29.82 -1.46 25.77
N SER A 127 -29.85 -0.98 26.99
CA SER A 127 -28.63 -0.65 27.72
C SER A 127 -28.75 -0.91 29.21
N ARG A 128 -27.61 -1.15 29.84
CA ARG A 128 -27.46 -1.32 31.27
C ARG A 128 -26.10 -0.80 31.72
N THR A 129 -26.09 0.02 32.77
CA THR A 129 -24.86 0.41 33.47
C THR A 129 -24.45 -0.70 34.46
N ALA A 130 -23.20 -0.66 34.93
CA ALA A 130 -22.68 -1.68 35.85
C ALA A 130 -23.53 -1.85 37.15
N THR A 131 -24.10 -0.76 37.64
CA THR A 131 -24.90 -0.71 38.90
C THR A 131 -26.39 -0.56 38.69
N GLY A 132 -26.84 -0.21 37.43
CA GLY A 132 -28.23 0.04 37.11
C GLY A 132 -29.02 -1.18 36.67
N SER A 133 -30.34 -1.03 36.54
CA SER A 133 -31.23 -1.98 35.89
C SER A 133 -31.19 -1.80 34.37
N GLY A 134 -31.29 -2.90 33.61
CA GLY A 134 -31.37 -2.83 32.15
C GLY A 134 -32.70 -2.24 31.68
N ALA A 135 -32.63 -1.41 30.63
CA ALA A 135 -33.79 -0.76 30.04
C ALA A 135 -33.70 -0.75 28.51
N GLU A 136 -34.83 -0.64 27.85
CA GLU A 136 -35.00 -0.61 26.40
C GLU A 136 -35.86 0.57 25.97
N LEU A 137 -35.45 1.22 24.90
CA LEU A 137 -36.18 2.27 24.21
C LEU A 137 -36.24 1.92 22.72
N GLN A 138 -37.45 2.08 22.11
CA GLN A 138 -37.66 1.90 20.68
C GLN A 138 -37.98 3.22 20.01
N VAL A 139 -37.44 3.40 18.81
CA VAL A 139 -37.71 4.57 17.95
C VAL A 139 -38.07 4.10 16.57
N MET A 140 -39.18 4.56 16.04
CA MET A 140 -39.68 4.20 14.70
C MET A 140 -39.98 5.47 13.91
N GLY A 141 -39.17 5.77 12.87
CA GLY A 141 -39.35 6.95 12.03
C GLY A 141 -39.35 8.27 12.83
N GLY A 142 -38.56 8.34 13.92
CA GLY A 142 -38.48 9.50 14.80
C GLY A 142 -39.45 9.53 15.97
N GLN A 143 -40.39 8.57 16.07
CA GLN A 143 -41.33 8.47 17.21
C GLN A 143 -40.73 7.57 18.31
N LEU A 144 -40.59 8.12 19.52
CA LEU A 144 -40.09 7.40 20.68
C LEU A 144 -41.20 6.62 21.38
N SER A 145 -40.90 5.37 21.78
CA SER A 145 -41.73 4.61 22.72
C SER A 145 -41.37 4.95 24.18
N PRO A 146 -42.24 4.62 25.14
CA PRO A 146 -41.81 4.65 26.57
C PRO A 146 -40.65 3.71 26.82
N VAL A 147 -39.75 4.09 27.75
CA VAL A 147 -38.68 3.24 28.26
C VAL A 147 -39.29 2.06 29.01
N ARG A 148 -38.81 0.84 28.75
CA ARG A 148 -39.25 -0.40 29.35
C ARG A 148 -38.08 -1.14 30.03
N PRO A 149 -38.32 -1.88 31.13
CA PRO A 149 -37.29 -2.77 31.67
C PRO A 149 -36.90 -3.83 30.66
N ALA A 150 -35.58 -4.12 30.57
CA ALA A 150 -35.04 -5.16 29.72
C ALA A 150 -33.90 -5.90 30.39
N ALA A 151 -33.78 -7.20 30.15
CA ALA A 151 -32.66 -8.00 30.66
C ALA A 151 -31.45 -7.86 29.72
N MET A 152 -30.34 -7.36 30.26
CA MET A 152 -29.07 -7.24 29.55
C MET A 152 -27.88 -7.29 30.51
N GLN A 153 -26.74 -7.78 30.07
CA GLN A 153 -25.46 -7.58 30.75
C GLN A 153 -25.03 -6.10 30.65
N PRO A 154 -24.11 -5.61 31.52
CA PRO A 154 -23.59 -4.26 31.40
C PRO A 154 -23.07 -3.99 29.99
N GLY A 155 -23.40 -2.81 29.43
CA GLY A 155 -23.06 -2.40 28.06
C GLY A 155 -24.29 -1.87 27.31
N THR A 156 -24.17 -1.79 25.99
CA THR A 156 -25.25 -1.29 25.11
C THR A 156 -25.44 -2.22 23.91
N ARG A 157 -26.69 -2.41 23.50
CA ARG A 157 -27.06 -3.06 22.25
C ARG A 157 -27.94 -2.10 21.46
N ALA A 158 -27.42 -1.65 20.30
CA ALA A 158 -28.15 -0.87 19.33
C ALA A 158 -28.57 -1.78 18.17
N THR A 159 -29.88 -1.96 17.98
CA THR A 159 -30.45 -2.79 16.90
C THR A 159 -31.22 -1.90 15.95
N LEU A 160 -30.73 -1.72 14.73
CA LEU A 160 -31.38 -0.98 13.66
C LEU A 160 -31.97 -1.97 12.65
N ARG A 161 -33.28 -1.93 12.47
CA ARG A 161 -34.00 -2.74 11.47
C ARG A 161 -34.57 -1.87 10.37
N ASP A 162 -34.68 -2.44 9.18
CA ASP A 162 -35.26 -1.84 8.01
C ASP A 162 -34.68 -0.43 7.75
N LEU A 163 -33.37 -0.36 7.52
CA LEU A 163 -32.69 0.89 7.21
C LEU A 163 -33.38 1.59 6.01
N PHE A 164 -33.62 2.88 6.11
CA PHE A 164 -34.37 3.70 5.18
C PHE A 164 -35.87 3.39 5.11
N TYR A 165 -36.42 2.75 6.14
CA TYR A 165 -37.88 2.56 6.27
C TYR A 165 -38.66 3.86 6.06
N ALA A 166 -38.24 4.96 6.65
CA ALA A 166 -38.90 6.27 6.53
C ALA A 166 -38.55 7.02 5.22
N THR A 167 -37.53 6.55 4.49
CA THR A 167 -37.02 7.17 3.24
C THR A 167 -36.75 6.12 2.16
N PRO A 168 -37.76 5.36 1.70
CA PRO A 168 -37.56 4.17 0.86
C PRO A 168 -36.95 4.48 -0.51
N ALA A 169 -37.02 5.71 -1.00
CA ALA A 169 -36.36 6.14 -2.23
C ALA A 169 -34.83 5.96 -2.16
N ARG A 170 -34.24 6.05 -0.97
CA ARG A 170 -32.80 5.88 -0.77
C ARG A 170 -32.32 4.45 -0.98
N LEU A 171 -33.17 3.44 -0.75
CA LEU A 171 -32.82 2.04 -1.01
C LEU A 171 -32.39 1.80 -2.47
N LYS A 172 -32.92 2.60 -3.41
CA LYS A 172 -32.61 2.51 -4.85
C LYS A 172 -31.15 2.94 -5.18
N PHE A 173 -30.53 3.71 -4.30
CA PHE A 173 -29.14 4.20 -4.47
C PHE A 173 -28.11 3.32 -3.78
N LEU A 174 -28.52 2.33 -2.99
CA LEU A 174 -27.63 1.37 -2.38
C LEU A 174 -27.11 0.39 -3.43
N ARG A 175 -25.87 -0.06 -3.22
CA ARG A 175 -25.26 -1.08 -4.06
C ARG A 175 -25.85 -2.47 -3.76
N SER A 176 -25.33 -3.50 -4.42
CA SER A 176 -25.68 -4.88 -4.12
C SER A 176 -25.36 -5.24 -2.66
N ASP A 177 -26.09 -6.22 -2.09
CA ASP A 177 -25.88 -6.65 -0.70
C ASP A 177 -24.43 -7.09 -0.46
N ARG A 178 -23.81 -7.74 -1.44
CA ARG A 178 -22.39 -8.11 -1.40
C ARG A 178 -21.47 -6.89 -1.32
N ALA A 179 -21.72 -5.84 -2.08
CA ALA A 179 -20.90 -4.64 -2.08
C ALA A 179 -21.09 -3.82 -0.78
N GLU A 180 -22.31 -3.81 -0.21
CA GLU A 180 -22.55 -3.20 1.09
C GLU A 180 -21.89 -4.01 2.22
N ALA A 181 -21.98 -5.34 2.21
CA ALA A 181 -21.31 -6.22 3.16
C ALA A 181 -19.77 -6.03 3.12
N GLN A 182 -19.19 -5.88 1.93
CA GLN A 182 -17.76 -5.58 1.78
C GLN A 182 -17.38 -4.22 2.40
N ALA A 183 -18.23 -3.20 2.22
CA ALA A 183 -18.00 -1.89 2.82
C ALA A 183 -18.12 -1.92 4.36
N ILE A 184 -19.07 -2.71 4.88
CA ILE A 184 -19.21 -2.96 6.33
C ILE A 184 -17.92 -3.60 6.87
N ALA A 185 -17.43 -4.66 6.21
CA ALA A 185 -16.21 -5.35 6.62
C ALA A 185 -14.98 -4.41 6.60
N ASP A 186 -14.84 -3.54 5.59
CA ASP A 186 -13.74 -2.56 5.53
C ASP A 186 -13.79 -1.56 6.70
N VAL A 187 -14.97 -1.06 7.04
CA VAL A 187 -15.16 -0.13 8.17
C VAL A 187 -14.79 -0.81 9.50
N VAL A 188 -15.32 -2.01 9.77
CA VAL A 188 -15.03 -2.73 11.03
C VAL A 188 -13.55 -3.07 11.13
N LYS A 189 -12.91 -3.52 10.04
CA LYS A 189 -11.46 -3.80 10.01
C LYS A 189 -10.64 -2.56 10.33
N ARG A 190 -10.98 -1.40 9.76
CA ARG A 190 -10.25 -0.14 10.03
C ARG A 190 -10.37 0.29 11.48
N LEU A 191 -11.55 0.23 12.06
CA LEU A 191 -11.76 0.55 13.48
C LEU A 191 -11.03 -0.46 14.39
N ALA A 192 -11.06 -1.75 14.03
CA ALA A 192 -10.32 -2.78 14.77
C ALA A 192 -8.80 -2.63 14.67
N MET A 193 -8.25 -2.08 13.58
CA MET A 193 -6.83 -1.74 13.48
C MET A 193 -6.44 -0.58 14.40
N ALA A 194 -7.32 0.42 14.54
CA ALA A 194 -7.09 1.57 15.39
C ALA A 194 -7.10 1.21 16.89
N GLU A 195 -7.83 0.16 17.25
CA GLU A 195 -8.07 -0.23 18.65
C GLU A 195 -7.60 -1.67 18.94
N PRO A 196 -6.28 -1.91 19.03
CA PRO A 196 -5.75 -3.26 19.25
C PRO A 196 -6.22 -3.93 20.55
N ALA A 197 -6.51 -3.14 21.59
CA ALA A 197 -6.95 -3.64 22.90
C ALA A 197 -8.42 -4.09 22.94
N ILE A 198 -9.20 -3.88 21.86
CA ILE A 198 -10.62 -4.23 21.80
C ILE A 198 -10.79 -5.48 20.94
N ALA A 199 -11.57 -6.45 21.40
CA ALA A 199 -11.99 -7.60 20.59
C ALA A 199 -13.17 -7.21 19.67
N PHE A 200 -13.11 -7.60 18.40
CA PHE A 200 -14.18 -7.34 17.43
C PHE A 200 -14.67 -8.62 16.78
N SER A 201 -15.99 -8.70 16.53
CA SER A 201 -16.58 -9.71 15.67
C SER A 201 -17.55 -9.09 14.67
N LEU A 202 -17.63 -9.66 13.46
CA LEU A 202 -18.59 -9.30 12.42
C LEU A 202 -19.22 -10.57 11.87
N ARG A 203 -20.53 -10.71 11.98
CA ARG A 203 -21.29 -11.88 11.56
C ARG A 203 -22.41 -11.51 10.60
N ASP A 204 -22.52 -12.25 9.50
CA ASP A 204 -23.69 -12.24 8.63
C ASP A 204 -24.74 -13.21 9.18
N THR A 205 -25.87 -12.70 9.64
CA THR A 205 -26.93 -13.50 10.27
C THR A 205 -27.83 -14.20 9.25
N VAL A 206 -27.75 -13.89 7.96
CA VAL A 206 -28.50 -14.59 6.90
C VAL A 206 -27.83 -15.94 6.60
N THR A 207 -26.51 -15.91 6.47
CA THR A 207 -25.70 -17.10 6.17
C THR A 207 -25.14 -17.76 7.42
N ASP A 208 -25.37 -17.19 8.60
CA ASP A 208 -24.76 -17.54 9.92
C ASP A 208 -23.23 -17.66 9.86
N ARG A 209 -22.61 -16.83 9.02
CA ARG A 209 -21.15 -16.86 8.80
C ARG A 209 -20.43 -15.78 9.59
N MET A 210 -19.39 -16.19 10.33
CA MET A 210 -18.40 -15.25 10.88
C MET A 210 -17.57 -14.70 9.72
N VAL A 211 -17.74 -13.40 9.42
CA VAL A 211 -17.04 -12.70 8.33
C VAL A 211 -15.67 -12.22 8.79
N PHE A 212 -15.58 -11.77 10.06
CA PHE A 212 -14.39 -11.21 10.63
C PHE A 212 -14.40 -11.41 12.16
N GLN A 213 -13.26 -11.77 12.72
CA GLN A 213 -13.09 -11.89 14.17
C GLN A 213 -11.64 -11.63 14.53
N VAL A 214 -11.41 -10.77 15.52
CA VAL A 214 -10.10 -10.49 16.11
C VAL A 214 -10.21 -10.42 17.62
N GLN A 215 -9.18 -10.94 18.31
CA GLN A 215 -9.09 -10.90 19.76
C GLN A 215 -8.36 -9.63 20.22
N ALA A 216 -8.63 -9.20 21.46
CA ALA A 216 -7.88 -8.13 22.09
C ALA A 216 -6.40 -8.51 22.22
N GLU A 217 -5.52 -7.62 21.83
CA GLU A 217 -4.08 -7.78 21.99
C GLU A 217 -3.62 -7.20 23.33
N GLN A 218 -2.56 -7.77 23.86
CA GLN A 218 -1.93 -7.34 25.11
C GLN A 218 -0.44 -7.07 24.87
N GLY A 219 0.16 -6.23 25.69
CA GLY A 219 1.58 -5.89 25.60
C GLY A 219 1.82 -4.41 25.34
N ASP A 220 3.03 -4.07 24.91
CA ASP A 220 3.34 -2.71 24.49
C ASP A 220 2.64 -2.36 23.18
N MET A 221 2.58 -1.06 22.88
CA MET A 221 1.84 -0.51 21.72
C MET A 221 2.27 -1.16 20.39
N PHE A 222 3.58 -1.29 20.14
CA PHE A 222 4.07 -1.87 18.88
C PHE A 222 3.79 -3.35 18.77
N SER A 223 3.95 -4.12 19.85
CA SER A 223 3.66 -5.56 19.89
C SER A 223 2.17 -5.83 19.70
N ALA A 224 1.30 -5.08 20.38
CA ALA A 224 -0.15 -5.18 20.25
C ALA A 224 -0.61 -4.79 18.83
N LEU A 225 -0.08 -3.69 18.28
CA LEU A 225 -0.38 -3.28 16.90
C LEU A 225 0.09 -4.34 15.89
N ARG A 226 1.31 -4.87 16.04
CA ARG A 226 1.83 -5.93 15.18
C ARG A 226 0.95 -7.18 15.21
N GLY A 227 0.52 -7.64 16.39
CA GLY A 227 -0.39 -8.76 16.56
C GLY A 227 -1.72 -8.49 15.83
N ARG A 228 -2.33 -7.32 16.06
CA ARG A 228 -3.58 -6.91 15.43
C ARG A 228 -3.46 -6.86 13.89
N LEU A 229 -2.39 -6.29 13.35
CA LEU A 229 -2.15 -6.25 11.91
C LEU A 229 -1.96 -7.66 11.34
N GLY A 230 -1.32 -8.56 12.07
CA GLY A 230 -1.21 -9.98 11.70
C GLY A 230 -2.57 -10.68 11.62
N GLN A 231 -3.50 -10.37 12.52
CA GLN A 231 -4.86 -10.91 12.47
C GLN A 231 -5.68 -10.35 11.27
N ILE A 232 -5.45 -9.11 10.85
CA ILE A 232 -6.27 -8.42 9.83
C ILE A 232 -5.64 -8.49 8.43
N MET A 233 -4.34 -8.21 8.31
CA MET A 233 -3.62 -8.15 7.03
C MET A 233 -2.91 -9.45 6.68
N GLY A 234 -2.81 -10.36 7.63
CA GLY A 234 -2.12 -11.64 7.49
C GLY A 234 -0.68 -11.63 7.98
N ARG A 235 -0.15 -12.81 8.31
CA ARG A 235 1.24 -12.99 8.78
C ARG A 235 2.25 -12.56 7.72
N ASP A 236 1.98 -12.85 6.45
CA ASP A 236 2.84 -12.45 5.33
C ASP A 236 3.10 -10.94 5.30
N PHE A 237 2.11 -10.11 5.64
CA PHE A 237 2.32 -8.67 5.78
C PHE A 237 3.30 -8.36 6.90
N VAL A 238 3.07 -8.91 8.08
CA VAL A 238 3.88 -8.62 9.28
C VAL A 238 5.34 -9.06 9.11
N ASP A 239 5.55 -10.19 8.43
CA ASP A 239 6.89 -10.75 8.17
C ASP A 239 7.65 -9.94 7.10
N ASN A 240 6.92 -9.23 6.24
CA ASN A 240 7.46 -8.37 5.17
C ASN A 240 7.22 -6.88 5.43
N ALA A 241 6.95 -6.49 6.66
CA ALA A 241 6.79 -5.10 7.06
C ALA A 241 7.92 -4.64 7.99
N ILE A 242 8.19 -3.36 7.96
CA ILE A 242 9.11 -2.65 8.84
C ILE A 242 8.32 -1.77 9.79
N ALA A 243 8.77 -1.65 11.03
CA ALA A 243 8.23 -0.69 11.97
C ALA A 243 8.63 0.73 11.53
N VAL A 244 7.71 1.65 11.64
CA VAL A 244 7.92 3.09 11.42
C VAL A 244 7.68 3.78 12.74
N ASP A 245 8.68 4.55 13.19
CA ASP A 245 8.62 5.37 14.39
C ASP A 245 9.40 6.65 14.11
N ALA A 246 8.71 7.77 13.97
CA ALA A 246 9.31 9.06 13.65
C ALA A 246 8.52 10.19 14.31
N GLU A 247 9.23 11.19 14.81
CA GLU A 247 8.66 12.35 15.46
C GLU A 247 9.21 13.64 14.82
N ARG A 248 8.35 14.63 14.69
CA ARG A 248 8.74 15.98 14.27
C ARG A 248 7.77 17.02 14.80
N GLU A 249 8.30 17.97 15.58
CA GLU A 249 7.57 19.14 16.08
C GLU A 249 6.25 18.77 16.78
N GLY A 250 6.27 17.69 17.59
CA GLY A 250 5.09 17.20 18.33
C GLY A 250 4.08 16.43 17.49
N ILE A 251 4.42 16.06 16.25
CA ILE A 251 3.66 15.11 15.45
C ILE A 251 4.40 13.78 15.43
N ASN A 252 3.74 12.70 15.85
CA ASN A 252 4.27 11.35 15.87
C ASN A 252 3.73 10.56 14.67
N LEU A 253 4.60 9.83 14.00
CA LEU A 253 4.27 8.87 12.94
C LEU A 253 4.70 7.49 13.39
N THR A 254 3.75 6.60 13.65
CA THR A 254 4.01 5.22 14.04
C THR A 254 3.31 4.24 13.11
N GLY A 255 3.67 2.96 13.18
CA GLY A 255 2.98 1.90 12.45
C GLY A 255 3.89 0.94 11.73
N PHE A 256 3.37 0.34 10.66
CA PHE A 256 4.08 -0.67 9.86
C PHE A 256 3.93 -0.38 8.37
N ALA A 257 5.04 -0.50 7.66
CA ALA A 257 5.13 -0.28 6.22
C ALA A 257 5.71 -1.51 5.52
N GLY A 258 5.01 -2.06 4.54
CA GLY A 258 5.46 -3.22 3.79
C GLY A 258 6.71 -2.91 2.98
N LEU A 259 7.62 -3.88 2.90
CA LEU A 259 8.75 -3.81 1.99
C LEU A 259 8.24 -3.62 0.55
N PRO A 260 8.95 -2.88 -0.30
CA PRO A 260 8.51 -2.65 -1.69
C PRO A 260 8.31 -3.93 -2.49
N THR A 261 9.04 -5.00 -2.15
CA THR A 261 8.84 -6.35 -2.72
C THR A 261 7.49 -6.97 -2.32
N TYR A 262 6.89 -6.50 -1.21
CA TYR A 262 5.54 -6.87 -0.76
C TYR A 262 4.54 -5.76 -1.11
N SER A 263 4.26 -5.58 -2.39
CA SER A 263 3.35 -4.56 -2.92
C SER A 263 2.11 -5.16 -3.56
N ARG A 264 1.06 -4.36 -3.75
CA ARG A 264 -0.23 -4.78 -4.30
C ARG A 264 -0.49 -4.11 -5.65
N GLY A 265 -1.22 -4.76 -6.54
CA GLY A 265 -1.67 -4.18 -7.82
C GLY A 265 -2.81 -3.17 -7.67
N ALA A 266 -3.40 -3.03 -6.48
CA ALA A 266 -4.44 -2.05 -6.18
C ALA A 266 -4.23 -1.43 -4.80
N ALA A 267 -4.71 -0.20 -4.59
CA ALA A 267 -4.58 0.55 -3.34
C ALA A 267 -5.54 0.07 -2.22
N VAL A 268 -5.68 -1.25 -2.06
CA VAL A 268 -6.63 -1.87 -1.11
C VAL A 268 -6.08 -2.06 0.30
N ALA A 269 -4.76 -2.03 0.45
CA ALA A 269 -4.06 -2.28 1.72
C ALA A 269 -3.35 -1.03 2.26
N GLN A 270 -3.93 0.14 2.05
CA GLN A 270 -3.44 1.43 2.55
C GLN A 270 -4.35 1.91 3.68
N TYR A 271 -3.87 1.75 4.91
CA TYR A 271 -4.59 2.13 6.11
C TYR A 271 -3.87 3.29 6.78
N LEU A 272 -4.56 4.43 6.87
CA LEU A 272 -4.02 5.67 7.43
C LEU A 272 -4.94 6.14 8.55
N PHE A 273 -4.35 6.55 9.66
CA PHE A 273 -5.06 6.97 10.85
C PHE A 273 -4.53 8.31 11.33
N VAL A 274 -5.42 9.15 11.86
CA VAL A 274 -5.08 10.42 12.50
C VAL A 274 -5.79 10.49 13.84
N ASN A 275 -5.03 10.58 14.93
CA ASN A 275 -5.54 10.53 16.31
C ASN A 275 -6.54 9.37 16.51
N GLY A 276 -6.16 8.14 16.09
CA GLY A 276 -6.98 6.93 16.16
C GLY A 276 -8.07 6.82 15.09
N ARG A 277 -8.40 7.89 14.33
CA ARG A 277 -9.46 7.87 13.31
C ARG A 277 -8.97 7.34 11.98
N PRO A 278 -9.63 6.37 11.36
CA PRO A 278 -9.31 5.93 10.00
C PRO A 278 -9.66 7.02 8.99
N VAL A 279 -8.68 7.42 8.17
CA VAL A 279 -8.84 8.47 7.17
C VAL A 279 -8.47 8.00 5.76
N ARG A 280 -9.02 8.68 4.75
CA ARG A 280 -8.68 8.51 3.33
C ARG A 280 -8.35 9.89 2.73
N ASP A 281 -7.35 10.50 3.29
CA ASP A 281 -6.95 11.85 2.91
C ASP A 281 -5.97 11.86 1.74
N LYS A 282 -6.17 12.77 0.78
CA LYS A 282 -5.36 12.86 -0.45
C LYS A 282 -3.91 13.26 -0.18
N LEU A 283 -3.69 14.12 0.83
CA LEU A 283 -2.34 14.56 1.20
C LEU A 283 -1.53 13.39 1.76
N LEU A 284 -2.13 12.61 2.66
CA LEU A 284 -1.47 11.45 3.28
C LEU A 284 -1.18 10.35 2.26
N LEU A 285 -2.15 10.06 1.37
CA LEU A 285 -1.96 9.11 0.25
C LEU A 285 -0.89 9.59 -0.74
N GLY A 286 -0.85 10.90 -1.02
CA GLY A 286 0.18 11.52 -1.84
C GLY A 286 1.56 11.46 -1.20
N ALA A 287 1.66 11.68 0.13
CA ALA A 287 2.90 11.54 0.88
C ALA A 287 3.42 10.09 0.87
N LEU A 288 2.52 9.13 1.10
CA LEU A 288 2.82 7.70 1.01
C LEU A 288 3.37 7.32 -0.38
N ARG A 289 2.70 7.75 -1.45
CA ARG A 289 3.18 7.53 -2.82
C ARG A 289 4.55 8.16 -3.05
N GLY A 290 4.78 9.39 -2.58
CA GLY A 290 6.06 10.08 -2.67
C GLY A 290 7.20 9.39 -1.89
N ALA A 291 6.89 8.74 -0.76
CA ALA A 291 7.87 7.96 -0.01
C ALA A 291 8.35 6.71 -0.76
N TYR A 292 7.43 6.06 -1.49
CA TYR A 292 7.72 4.84 -2.24
C TYR A 292 8.05 5.08 -3.72
N ALA A 293 8.11 6.32 -4.19
CA ALA A 293 8.29 6.65 -5.60
C ALA A 293 9.58 6.07 -6.21
N ASP A 294 10.64 5.97 -5.40
CA ASP A 294 11.94 5.41 -5.82
C ASP A 294 11.96 3.87 -5.83
N PHE A 295 10.91 3.21 -5.33
CA PHE A 295 10.90 1.76 -5.08
C PHE A 295 9.78 1.01 -5.80
N LEU A 296 8.69 1.70 -6.14
CA LEU A 296 7.51 1.09 -6.73
C LEU A 296 7.17 1.73 -8.08
N SER A 297 6.86 0.89 -9.05
CA SER A 297 6.27 1.33 -10.32
C SER A 297 4.87 1.95 -10.08
N ARG A 298 4.39 2.73 -11.05
CA ARG A 298 3.13 3.48 -10.92
C ARG A 298 1.89 2.60 -10.74
N ASP A 299 1.92 1.39 -11.22
CA ASP A 299 0.87 0.37 -11.14
C ASP A 299 0.91 -0.45 -9.84
N ARG A 300 1.89 -0.19 -8.96
CA ARG A 300 2.06 -0.90 -7.69
C ARG A 300 1.79 0.02 -6.51
N HIS A 301 1.18 -0.56 -5.47
CA HIS A 301 0.80 0.15 -4.26
C HIS A 301 1.41 -0.51 -3.03
N PRO A 302 2.00 0.27 -2.10
CA PRO A 302 2.52 -0.29 -0.86
C PRO A 302 1.37 -0.76 0.05
N ALA A 303 1.61 -1.82 0.81
CA ALA A 303 0.75 -2.22 1.90
C ALA A 303 1.25 -1.54 3.18
N VAL A 304 0.41 -0.74 3.84
CA VAL A 304 0.80 0.03 5.04
C VAL A 304 -0.34 0.16 6.04
N ALA A 305 0.02 0.29 7.31
CA ALA A 305 -0.86 0.76 8.38
C ALA A 305 -0.08 1.81 9.20
N LEU A 306 -0.41 3.08 9.00
CA LEU A 306 0.31 4.21 9.58
C LEU A 306 -0.61 5.07 10.43
N PHE A 307 -0.11 5.50 11.58
CA PHE A 307 -0.80 6.31 12.57
C PHE A 307 -0.07 7.63 12.73
N VAL A 308 -0.79 8.72 12.51
CA VAL A 308 -0.32 10.08 12.77
C VAL A 308 -1.00 10.57 14.03
N GLU A 309 -0.23 10.89 15.05
CA GLU A 309 -0.70 11.43 16.31
C GLU A 309 -0.19 12.87 16.46
N CYS A 310 -1.08 13.79 16.74
CA CYS A 310 -0.77 15.19 16.92
C CYS A 310 -1.75 15.84 17.89
N ASP A 311 -1.39 17.02 18.40
CA ASP A 311 -2.32 17.84 19.18
C ASP A 311 -3.62 18.04 18.38
N PRO A 312 -4.81 17.78 18.97
CA PRO A 312 -6.10 17.97 18.30
C PRO A 312 -6.29 19.37 17.71
N THR A 313 -5.66 20.41 18.25
CA THR A 313 -5.72 21.78 17.74
C THR A 313 -4.95 21.99 16.42
N LEU A 314 -4.09 21.04 16.03
CA LEU A 314 -3.32 21.08 14.78
C LEU A 314 -4.06 20.41 13.61
N VAL A 315 -5.20 19.76 13.86
CA VAL A 315 -5.96 19.04 12.84
C VAL A 315 -7.46 19.30 12.96
N ASP A 316 -8.06 19.78 11.89
CA ASP A 316 -9.53 19.86 11.79
C ASP A 316 -10.06 18.55 11.21
N VAL A 317 -10.81 17.81 12.02
CA VAL A 317 -11.48 16.55 11.64
C VAL A 317 -12.92 16.76 11.17
N ASN A 318 -13.43 18.00 11.24
CA ASN A 318 -14.80 18.36 10.87
C ASN A 318 -14.93 18.85 9.41
N VAL A 319 -14.17 18.27 8.50
CA VAL A 319 -14.12 18.69 7.08
C VAL A 319 -15.20 17.98 6.26
N HIS A 320 -15.50 16.72 6.55
CA HIS A 320 -16.45 15.89 5.80
C HIS A 320 -17.46 15.22 6.76
N PRO A 321 -18.74 15.08 6.40
CA PRO A 321 -19.74 14.42 7.26
C PRO A 321 -19.32 13.03 7.73
N ALA A 322 -18.72 12.21 6.84
CA ALA A 322 -18.20 10.89 7.17
C ALA A 322 -16.86 10.91 7.93
N LYS A 323 -16.32 12.10 8.25
CA LYS A 323 -15.03 12.28 8.95
C LYS A 323 -13.87 11.49 8.33
N SER A 324 -13.91 11.26 7.02
CA SER A 324 -12.90 10.49 6.27
C SER A 324 -11.74 11.34 5.76
N GLU A 325 -11.89 12.65 5.72
CA GLU A 325 -10.87 13.63 5.34
C GLU A 325 -10.57 14.54 6.54
N VAL A 326 -9.32 14.96 6.63
CA VAL A 326 -8.84 15.84 7.70
C VAL A 326 -8.10 17.03 7.10
N ARG A 327 -8.03 18.12 7.82
CA ARG A 327 -7.27 19.30 7.40
C ARG A 327 -6.23 19.67 8.45
N PHE A 328 -4.97 19.44 8.13
CA PHE A 328 -3.87 19.84 9.00
C PHE A 328 -3.61 21.34 8.91
N ARG A 329 -3.24 21.94 10.02
CA ARG A 329 -2.81 23.34 10.08
C ARG A 329 -1.55 23.57 9.26
N GLU A 330 -0.60 22.60 9.30
CA GLU A 330 0.65 22.60 8.57
C GLU A 330 0.81 21.36 7.69
N PRO A 331 0.15 21.33 6.51
CA PRO A 331 0.13 20.14 5.64
C PRO A 331 1.52 19.72 5.13
N ALA A 332 2.40 20.70 4.90
CA ALA A 332 3.75 20.45 4.39
C ALA A 332 4.63 19.70 5.41
N MET A 333 4.46 20.00 6.71
CA MET A 333 5.18 19.35 7.79
C MET A 333 4.78 17.88 7.93
N VAL A 334 3.48 17.60 7.95
CA VAL A 334 2.94 16.22 8.01
C VAL A 334 3.40 15.41 6.80
N ARG A 335 3.32 15.99 5.60
CA ARG A 335 3.84 15.35 4.38
C ARG A 335 5.33 15.06 4.49
N GLY A 336 6.11 16.05 4.95
CA GLY A 336 7.56 15.91 5.13
C GLY A 336 7.91 14.80 6.11
N LEU A 337 7.21 14.71 7.26
CA LEU A 337 7.39 13.67 8.27
C LEU A 337 7.12 12.27 7.69
N ILE A 338 6.00 12.08 6.99
CA ILE A 338 5.64 10.78 6.39
C ILE A 338 6.69 10.36 5.34
N VAL A 339 7.08 11.28 4.45
CA VAL A 339 8.06 10.96 3.40
C VAL A 339 9.43 10.64 4.01
N SER A 340 9.93 11.46 4.94
CA SER A 340 11.25 11.25 5.55
C SER A 340 11.26 10.02 6.45
N GLY A 341 10.25 9.83 7.30
CA GLY A 341 10.16 8.68 8.21
C GLY A 341 10.10 7.34 7.47
N LEU A 342 9.26 7.26 6.43
CA LEU A 342 9.17 6.06 5.59
C LEU A 342 10.47 5.80 4.82
N ARG A 343 11.08 6.83 4.21
CA ARG A 343 12.35 6.68 3.48
C ARG A 343 13.47 6.23 4.41
N HIS A 344 13.54 6.76 5.62
CA HIS A 344 14.51 6.34 6.63
C HIS A 344 14.33 4.87 7.01
N ALA A 345 13.11 4.46 7.37
CA ALA A 345 12.81 3.08 7.72
C ALA A 345 13.08 2.10 6.55
N LEU A 346 12.74 2.50 5.31
CA LEU A 346 13.03 1.70 4.11
C LEU A 346 14.53 1.59 3.82
N ALA A 347 15.31 2.65 4.09
CA ALA A 347 16.75 2.65 3.91
C ALA A 347 17.45 1.72 4.92
N GLU A 348 17.03 1.72 6.20
CA GLU A 348 17.54 0.79 7.21
C GLU A 348 17.25 -0.68 6.88
N ALA A 349 16.09 -0.94 6.29
CA ALA A 349 15.72 -2.28 5.84
C ALA A 349 16.39 -2.71 4.53
N GLY A 350 17.19 -1.85 3.94
CA GLY A 350 17.69 -1.72 2.56
C GLY A 350 18.06 -2.97 1.75
N HIS A 351 18.33 -4.11 2.37
CA HIS A 351 18.70 -5.34 1.66
C HIS A 351 17.79 -6.54 1.97
N ARG A 352 16.66 -6.32 2.63
CA ARG A 352 15.72 -7.42 2.92
C ARG A 352 14.87 -7.76 1.69
N ALA A 353 15.09 -8.94 1.11
CA ALA A 353 14.16 -9.50 0.12
C ALA A 353 12.87 -9.95 0.83
N SER A 354 11.73 -9.86 0.12
CA SER A 354 10.45 -10.37 0.64
C SER A 354 10.50 -11.89 0.82
N THR A 355 10.12 -12.39 2.00
CA THR A 355 9.99 -13.83 2.27
C THR A 355 8.94 -14.48 1.35
N THR A 356 7.91 -13.73 0.95
CA THR A 356 6.88 -14.18 0.00
C THR A 356 7.46 -14.49 -1.37
N VAL A 357 8.43 -13.66 -1.85
CA VAL A 357 9.11 -13.89 -3.12
C VAL A 357 9.98 -15.14 -3.02
N SER A 358 10.70 -15.32 -1.91
CA SER A 358 11.50 -16.52 -1.65
C SER A 358 10.64 -17.78 -1.61
N SER A 359 9.51 -17.76 -0.91
CA SER A 359 8.56 -18.89 -0.84
C SER A 359 7.93 -19.21 -2.20
N ALA A 360 7.60 -18.21 -3.00
CA ALA A 360 7.08 -18.41 -4.36
C ALA A 360 8.14 -19.01 -5.30
N ALA A 361 9.40 -18.57 -5.16
CA ALA A 361 10.51 -19.16 -5.91
C ALA A 361 10.73 -20.64 -5.51
N LEU A 362 10.69 -20.96 -4.22
CA LEU A 362 10.77 -22.34 -3.72
C LEU A 362 9.60 -23.20 -4.23
N GLY A 363 8.36 -22.68 -4.27
CA GLY A 363 7.19 -23.39 -4.81
C GLY A 363 7.25 -23.64 -6.32
N ALA A 364 8.02 -22.85 -7.06
CA ALA A 364 8.23 -23.04 -8.50
C ALA A 364 9.26 -24.15 -8.82
N PHE A 365 10.09 -24.55 -7.86
CA PHE A 365 11.05 -25.66 -7.97
C PHE A 365 10.41 -27.01 -7.57
N THR A 366 9.18 -27.30 -8.01
CA THR A 366 8.64 -28.66 -7.90
C THR A 366 9.38 -29.54 -8.92
N PRO A 367 10.05 -30.65 -8.50
CA PRO A 367 10.63 -31.59 -9.46
C PRO A 367 9.50 -32.15 -10.35
N GLU A 368 9.68 -32.13 -11.65
CA GLU A 368 8.80 -32.90 -12.52
C GLU A 368 8.72 -34.34 -11.99
N PRO A 369 7.53 -34.96 -11.88
CA PRO A 369 7.43 -36.35 -11.53
C PRO A 369 8.14 -37.15 -12.63
N THR A 370 9.35 -37.59 -12.35
CA THR A 370 10.13 -38.43 -13.23
C THR A 370 9.40 -39.78 -13.39
N GLY A 371 8.69 -39.93 -14.49
CA GLY A 371 8.30 -41.22 -14.96
C GLY A 371 9.55 -42.07 -15.20
N GLN A 372 9.71 -43.14 -14.42
CA GLN A 372 10.70 -44.20 -14.45
C GLN A 372 12.19 -43.76 -14.36
N PRO A 373 12.96 -44.32 -13.43
CA PRO A 373 14.38 -44.03 -13.31
C PRO A 373 15.10 -44.53 -14.59
N ARG A 374 15.59 -43.59 -15.38
CA ARG A 374 16.59 -43.91 -16.41
C ARG A 374 17.92 -44.16 -15.68
N VAL A 375 18.26 -45.46 -15.52
CA VAL A 375 19.58 -45.87 -15.07
C VAL A 375 20.57 -45.50 -16.16
N TYR A 376 21.36 -44.45 -15.93
CA TYR A 376 22.54 -44.18 -16.74
C TYR A 376 23.60 -45.23 -16.38
N GLN A 377 23.77 -46.26 -17.25
CA GLN A 377 24.92 -47.15 -17.16
C GLN A 377 26.18 -46.42 -17.62
N MET A 378 26.99 -45.97 -16.65
CA MET A 378 28.25 -45.30 -16.90
C MET A 378 29.43 -46.27 -17.17
N ASP A 379 29.25 -47.57 -17.20
CA ASP A 379 30.32 -48.55 -17.45
C ASP A 379 29.92 -49.56 -18.53
N ARG A 380 30.13 -49.20 -19.79
CA ARG A 380 30.42 -50.14 -20.86
C ARG A 380 31.61 -49.63 -21.67
N PRO A 381 32.74 -50.35 -21.69
CA PRO A 381 33.84 -50.04 -22.61
C PRO A 381 33.33 -50.31 -24.04
N ARG A 382 33.34 -49.29 -24.88
CA ARG A 382 33.13 -49.45 -26.32
C ARG A 382 34.39 -50.15 -26.89
N ASN A 383 34.25 -51.40 -27.30
CA ASN A 383 35.22 -52.04 -28.21
C ASN A 383 35.22 -51.25 -29.52
N ALA A 384 36.28 -50.48 -29.75
CA ALA A 384 36.56 -49.94 -31.07
C ALA A 384 37.29 -51.00 -31.91
N PRO A 385 36.93 -51.20 -33.20
CA PRO A 385 37.68 -52.06 -34.09
C PRO A 385 39.06 -51.45 -34.34
N GLY A 386 40.10 -52.27 -34.18
CA GLY A 386 41.47 -51.89 -34.41
C GLY A 386 41.76 -51.54 -35.87
N TYR A 387 42.29 -50.36 -36.10
CA TYR A 387 43.08 -50.06 -37.29
C TYR A 387 44.54 -50.11 -36.90
N SER A 388 45.22 -51.13 -37.39
CA SER A 388 46.66 -51.26 -37.38
C SER A 388 47.24 -50.38 -38.48
N GLY A 389 48.04 -49.40 -38.10
CA GLY A 389 48.84 -48.62 -39.04
C GLY A 389 49.17 -47.22 -38.49
N LEU A 390 50.44 -46.97 -38.27
CA LEU A 390 51.09 -45.74 -37.83
C LEU A 390 51.37 -45.65 -36.32
N ALA A 391 52.28 -46.50 -35.85
CA ALA A 391 52.86 -46.45 -34.51
C ALA A 391 54.26 -45.78 -34.51
N GLU A 392 54.48 -44.67 -35.20
CA GLU A 392 55.80 -44.05 -35.22
C GLU A 392 55.84 -42.50 -35.04
N THR A 393 54.72 -41.85 -34.66
CA THR A 393 54.75 -40.43 -34.38
C THR A 393 54.11 -40.02 -33.04
N ALA A 394 53.95 -40.96 -32.09
CA ALA A 394 53.26 -40.68 -30.81
C ALA A 394 54.20 -40.31 -29.65
N THR A 395 55.48 -40.07 -29.88
CA THR A 395 56.45 -39.74 -28.81
C THR A 395 56.82 -38.24 -28.70
N MET A 396 56.06 -37.32 -29.32
CA MET A 396 56.39 -35.90 -29.26
C MET A 396 55.32 -34.97 -28.66
N PHE A 397 54.24 -35.49 -28.10
CA PHE A 397 53.26 -34.67 -27.37
C PHE A 397 52.78 -35.42 -26.13
N GLU A 398 53.58 -35.44 -25.07
CA GLU A 398 53.10 -35.59 -23.72
C GLU A 398 52.43 -34.24 -23.34
N PRO A 399 51.11 -34.18 -23.10
CA PRO A 399 50.52 -33.00 -22.46
C PRO A 399 51.09 -32.96 -21.04
N GLN A 400 51.89 -31.96 -20.74
CA GLN A 400 52.23 -31.65 -19.36
C GLN A 400 50.94 -31.53 -18.56
N PRO A 401 50.78 -32.16 -17.38
CA PRO A 401 49.68 -31.91 -16.50
C PRO A 401 49.73 -30.44 -16.10
N SER A 402 48.86 -29.63 -16.69
CA SER A 402 48.63 -28.27 -16.21
C SER A 402 47.90 -28.39 -14.89
N ALA A 403 48.65 -28.62 -13.81
CA ALA A 403 48.21 -28.26 -12.48
C ALA A 403 48.11 -26.73 -12.45
N ARG A 404 47.06 -26.16 -12.97
CA ARG A 404 46.64 -24.84 -12.54
C ARG A 404 46.20 -25.01 -11.08
N VAL A 405 47.11 -24.73 -10.19
CA VAL A 405 46.76 -24.29 -8.84
C VAL A 405 46.08 -22.95 -9.07
N GLU A 406 44.75 -22.93 -9.12
CA GLU A 406 44.02 -21.71 -8.93
C GLU A 406 44.34 -21.27 -7.51
N GLU A 407 44.93 -20.09 -7.39
CA GLU A 407 45.15 -19.43 -6.10
C GLU A 407 43.77 -19.10 -5.53
N ASP A 408 43.34 -19.89 -4.55
CA ASP A 408 42.03 -19.79 -3.88
C ASP A 408 41.88 -18.55 -2.97
N ALA A 409 42.92 -17.71 -2.85
CA ALA A 409 42.93 -16.62 -1.87
C ALA A 409 41.89 -15.49 -2.09
N PRO A 410 41.53 -15.04 -3.31
CA PRO A 410 40.51 -13.99 -3.47
C PRO A 410 39.08 -14.47 -3.30
N GLN A 411 38.81 -15.76 -3.45
CA GLN A 411 37.43 -16.29 -3.44
C GLN A 411 36.89 -16.54 -2.03
N VAL A 412 37.74 -16.84 -1.04
CA VAL A 412 37.32 -17.11 0.33
C VAL A 412 36.84 -15.84 1.03
N GLU A 413 37.52 -14.71 0.85
CA GLU A 413 37.08 -13.41 1.40
C GLU A 413 35.76 -12.94 0.80
N ALA A 414 35.44 -13.28 -0.46
CA ALA A 414 34.24 -12.87 -1.12
C ALA A 414 32.97 -13.61 -0.62
N GLN A 415 33.10 -14.83 -0.07
CA GLN A 415 31.98 -15.61 0.49
C GLN A 415 31.44 -15.03 1.78
N HIS A 416 32.25 -14.33 2.57
CA HIS A 416 31.83 -13.66 3.81
C HIS A 416 31.12 -12.33 3.57
N ARG A 417 30.94 -11.92 2.30
CA ARG A 417 30.23 -10.70 1.95
C ARG A 417 28.72 -10.96 1.78
N PRO A 418 27.86 -9.93 1.97
CA PRO A 418 26.40 -10.08 1.95
C PRO A 418 25.85 -10.75 0.69
N LEU A 419 26.40 -10.45 -0.49
CA LEU A 419 26.00 -11.08 -1.76
C LEU A 419 26.96 -12.19 -2.21
N GLY A 420 27.95 -12.55 -1.41
CA GLY A 420 28.85 -13.68 -1.63
C GLY A 420 29.76 -13.55 -2.86
N ALA A 421 30.21 -14.69 -3.39
CA ALA A 421 31.07 -14.82 -4.56
C ALA A 421 30.29 -15.39 -5.75
N ALA A 422 30.40 -14.77 -6.93
CA ALA A 422 29.80 -15.26 -8.15
C ALA A 422 30.37 -16.63 -8.55
N ARG A 423 29.52 -17.60 -8.86
CA ARG A 423 29.90 -18.97 -9.25
C ARG A 423 29.52 -19.30 -10.69
N ALA A 424 28.38 -18.79 -11.17
CA ALA A 424 27.91 -19.06 -12.51
C ALA A 424 26.97 -17.95 -13.01
N GLN A 425 26.81 -17.89 -14.33
CA GLN A 425 25.77 -17.11 -14.98
C GLN A 425 24.77 -18.03 -15.66
N LEU A 426 23.47 -17.86 -15.43
CA LEU A 426 22.39 -18.63 -16.07
C LEU A 426 21.69 -17.76 -17.12
N HIS A 427 21.49 -18.33 -18.31
CA HIS A 427 20.76 -17.69 -19.42
C HIS A 427 21.22 -16.25 -19.71
N GLU A 428 22.50 -15.96 -19.43
CA GLU A 428 23.09 -14.64 -19.65
C GLU A 428 22.40 -13.47 -18.89
N ASN A 429 21.46 -13.81 -17.98
CA ASN A 429 20.65 -12.85 -17.23
C ASN A 429 20.83 -12.95 -15.71
N TYR A 430 21.03 -14.15 -15.19
CA TYR A 430 21.07 -14.38 -13.74
C TYR A 430 22.46 -14.79 -13.28
N ILE A 431 22.95 -14.13 -12.22
CA ILE A 431 24.21 -14.50 -11.55
C ILE A 431 23.85 -15.38 -10.35
N LEU A 432 24.48 -16.56 -10.26
CA LEU A 432 24.46 -17.40 -9.07
C LEU A 432 25.65 -17.05 -8.21
N SER A 433 25.42 -16.66 -6.98
CA SER A 433 26.44 -16.30 -6.01
C SER A 433 26.31 -17.16 -4.76
N GLN A 434 27.43 -17.63 -4.25
CA GLN A 434 27.52 -18.42 -3.02
C GLN A 434 27.90 -17.52 -1.86
N THR A 435 27.09 -17.53 -0.81
CA THR A 435 27.39 -16.93 0.50
C THR A 435 27.82 -18.01 1.50
N GLU A 436 28.17 -17.61 2.71
CA GLU A 436 28.45 -18.53 3.81
C GLU A 436 27.23 -19.38 4.18
N ASP A 437 26.03 -18.78 4.15
CA ASP A 437 24.78 -19.37 4.63
C ASP A 437 23.90 -19.96 3.52
N GLY A 438 24.27 -19.81 2.24
CA GLY A 438 23.41 -20.30 1.16
C GLY A 438 23.76 -19.82 -0.24
N LEU A 439 22.72 -19.65 -1.06
CA LEU A 439 22.79 -19.24 -2.46
C LEU A 439 22.04 -17.93 -2.66
N VAL A 440 22.63 -17.01 -3.41
CA VAL A 440 21.97 -15.79 -3.89
C VAL A 440 21.84 -15.85 -5.41
N ILE A 441 20.65 -15.58 -5.93
CA ILE A 441 20.36 -15.46 -7.35
C ILE A 441 20.11 -13.98 -7.65
N VAL A 442 20.94 -13.38 -8.49
CA VAL A 442 20.88 -11.96 -8.85
C VAL A 442 20.43 -11.81 -10.29
N ASP A 443 19.40 -10.98 -10.52
CA ASP A 443 19.03 -10.51 -11.86
C ASP A 443 20.03 -9.41 -12.26
N ALA A 444 20.99 -9.74 -13.12
CA ALA A 444 22.07 -8.86 -13.52
C ALA A 444 21.55 -7.61 -14.27
N HIS A 445 20.47 -7.76 -15.04
CA HIS A 445 19.85 -6.65 -15.78
C HIS A 445 19.18 -5.66 -14.81
N ALA A 446 18.31 -6.18 -13.96
CA ALA A 446 17.60 -5.36 -12.96
C ALA A 446 18.55 -4.68 -11.97
N ALA A 447 19.63 -5.38 -11.57
CA ALA A 447 20.67 -4.82 -10.71
C ALA A 447 21.41 -3.68 -11.41
N HIS A 448 21.86 -3.88 -12.65
CA HIS A 448 22.58 -2.85 -13.41
C HIS A 448 21.73 -1.62 -13.67
N GLU A 449 20.44 -1.81 -14.03
CA GLU A 449 19.48 -0.72 -14.19
C GLU A 449 19.37 0.15 -12.93
N ARG A 450 19.28 -0.50 -11.76
CA ARG A 450 19.24 0.22 -10.48
C ARG A 450 20.52 0.95 -10.17
N LEU A 451 21.67 0.36 -10.41
CA LEU A 451 22.97 0.99 -10.20
C LEU A 451 23.15 2.23 -11.08
N VAL A 452 22.75 2.15 -12.36
CA VAL A 452 22.76 3.30 -13.28
C VAL A 452 21.86 4.42 -12.77
N TYR A 453 20.65 4.09 -12.32
CA TYR A 453 19.71 5.05 -11.75
C TYR A 453 20.30 5.78 -10.53
N GLU A 454 20.87 5.06 -9.56
CA GLU A 454 21.46 5.67 -8.37
C GLU A 454 22.68 6.53 -8.71
N LYS A 455 23.51 6.13 -9.68
CA LYS A 455 24.62 6.95 -10.19
C LYS A 455 24.13 8.24 -10.83
N LEU A 456 23.10 8.17 -11.69
CA LEU A 456 22.50 9.34 -12.31
C LEU A 456 21.93 10.30 -11.26
N LYS A 457 21.23 9.76 -10.26
CA LYS A 457 20.65 10.52 -9.15
C LYS A 457 21.72 11.22 -8.32
N ALA A 458 22.81 10.53 -7.98
CA ALA A 458 23.93 11.09 -7.26
C ALA A 458 24.66 12.19 -8.05
N GLN A 459 24.85 12.03 -9.35
CA GLN A 459 25.43 13.05 -10.22
C GLN A 459 24.55 14.28 -10.32
N MET A 460 23.23 14.09 -10.50
CA MET A 460 22.27 15.20 -10.53
C MET A 460 22.29 16.03 -9.24
N ALA A 461 22.44 15.38 -8.08
CA ALA A 461 22.48 16.08 -6.80
C ALA A 461 23.76 16.93 -6.60
N ASN A 462 24.87 16.59 -7.27
CA ASN A 462 26.17 17.20 -7.04
C ASN A 462 26.57 18.19 -8.15
N THR A 463 26.78 17.69 -9.39
CA THR A 463 27.43 18.44 -10.46
C THR A 463 26.66 18.45 -11.78
N GLY A 464 25.52 17.76 -11.85
CA GLY A 464 24.85 17.40 -13.12
C GLY A 464 25.47 16.14 -13.74
N VAL A 465 24.72 15.52 -14.66
CA VAL A 465 25.15 14.29 -15.35
C VAL A 465 26.11 14.64 -16.48
N GLY A 466 27.24 13.92 -16.56
CA GLY A 466 28.19 14.08 -17.66
C GLY A 466 27.52 13.78 -19.02
N ALA A 467 27.71 14.67 -19.99
CA ALA A 467 27.15 14.55 -21.33
C ALA A 467 28.19 13.97 -22.31
N GLN A 468 27.75 13.08 -23.20
CA GLN A 468 28.52 12.60 -24.35
C GLN A 468 27.92 13.23 -25.61
N ALA A 469 28.71 14.07 -26.31
CA ALA A 469 28.30 14.64 -27.57
C ALA A 469 28.18 13.57 -28.65
N LEU A 470 27.12 13.65 -29.45
CA LEU A 470 26.95 12.83 -30.64
C LEU A 470 27.80 13.39 -31.77
N LEU A 471 28.46 12.52 -32.52
CA LEU A 471 29.28 12.92 -33.67
C LEU A 471 28.41 13.60 -34.75
N ILE A 472 27.20 13.15 -34.94
CA ILE A 472 26.19 13.72 -35.80
C ILE A 472 24.92 13.88 -34.95
N PRO A 473 24.33 15.09 -34.82
CA PRO A 473 23.08 15.28 -34.13
C PRO A 473 21.97 14.42 -34.75
N GLU A 474 21.17 13.77 -33.90
CA GLU A 474 20.06 12.95 -34.35
C GLU A 474 18.77 13.77 -34.36
N VAL A 475 18.10 13.80 -35.53
CA VAL A 475 16.88 14.57 -35.74
C VAL A 475 15.67 13.66 -35.55
N ILE A 476 14.79 14.05 -34.62
CA ILE A 476 13.61 13.27 -34.23
C ILE A 476 12.37 14.09 -34.53
N SER A 477 11.45 13.53 -35.34
CA SER A 477 10.16 14.16 -35.65
C SER A 477 9.18 13.94 -34.49
N LEU A 478 8.56 15.02 -34.01
CA LEU A 478 7.62 15.05 -32.91
C LEU A 478 6.39 15.89 -33.27
N SER A 479 5.28 15.68 -32.54
CA SER A 479 4.16 16.61 -32.62
C SER A 479 4.52 17.97 -31.99
N GLU A 480 3.85 19.05 -32.39
CA GLU A 480 4.06 20.38 -31.79
C GLU A 480 3.84 20.37 -30.27
N GLY A 481 2.86 19.58 -29.77
CA GLY A 481 2.58 19.42 -28.36
C GLY A 481 3.73 18.74 -27.61
N ASP A 482 4.27 17.64 -28.16
CA ASP A 482 5.37 16.88 -27.59
C ASP A 482 6.67 17.68 -27.56
N MET A 483 6.92 18.45 -28.64
CA MET A 483 8.05 19.38 -28.73
C MET A 483 7.94 20.46 -27.65
N ALA A 484 6.76 21.03 -27.41
CA ALA A 484 6.54 22.04 -26.37
C ALA A 484 6.83 21.47 -24.98
N LEU A 485 6.35 20.25 -24.67
CA LEU A 485 6.61 19.55 -23.41
C LEU A 485 8.11 19.30 -23.16
N LEU A 486 8.84 18.87 -24.19
CA LEU A 486 10.30 18.69 -24.08
C LEU A 486 11.03 20.01 -23.87
N MET A 487 10.65 21.05 -24.57
CA MET A 487 11.29 22.37 -24.47
C MET A 487 11.03 23.05 -23.12
N GLU A 488 9.87 22.82 -22.52
CA GLU A 488 9.57 23.27 -21.15
C GLU A 488 10.55 22.67 -20.13
N GLN A 489 10.99 21.42 -20.35
CA GLN A 489 11.92 20.71 -19.48
C GLN A 489 13.39 20.75 -19.96
N ASN A 490 13.71 21.55 -20.98
CA ASN A 490 15.03 21.56 -21.63
C ASN A 490 16.18 21.85 -20.66
N ALA A 491 16.00 22.77 -19.71
CA ALA A 491 17.01 23.05 -18.68
C ALA A 491 17.31 21.83 -17.80
N THR A 492 16.28 21.07 -17.43
CA THR A 492 16.38 19.85 -16.64
C THR A 492 17.04 18.73 -17.44
N LEU A 493 16.64 18.54 -18.69
CA LEU A 493 17.21 17.53 -19.58
C LEU A 493 18.69 17.80 -19.86
N SER A 494 19.07 19.07 -20.01
CA SER A 494 20.47 19.48 -20.16
C SER A 494 21.31 19.14 -18.92
N GLN A 495 20.78 19.33 -17.71
CA GLN A 495 21.44 18.91 -16.47
C GLN A 495 21.60 17.38 -16.36
N MET A 496 20.71 16.63 -17.02
CA MET A 496 20.80 15.18 -17.15
C MET A 496 21.77 14.72 -18.25
N GLY A 497 22.45 15.64 -18.93
CA GLY A 497 23.37 15.35 -20.02
C GLY A 497 22.69 15.13 -21.37
N LEU A 498 21.39 15.40 -21.49
CA LEU A 498 20.61 15.30 -22.72
C LEU A 498 20.39 16.71 -23.28
N SER A 499 21.16 17.09 -24.32
CA SER A 499 21.02 18.39 -24.96
C SER A 499 20.16 18.28 -26.21
N ILE A 500 19.04 19.02 -26.20
CA ILE A 500 18.03 19.01 -27.28
C ILE A 500 17.79 20.42 -27.75
N GLU A 501 17.77 20.60 -29.06
CA GLU A 501 17.45 21.90 -29.71
C GLU A 501 16.29 21.75 -30.71
N PRO A 502 15.44 22.78 -30.87
CA PRO A 502 14.44 22.80 -31.93
C PRO A 502 15.09 22.73 -33.30
N PHE A 503 14.57 21.88 -34.18
CA PHE A 503 15.05 21.73 -35.55
C PHE A 503 13.91 21.83 -36.55
N GLY A 504 13.64 23.03 -37.05
CA GLY A 504 12.51 23.29 -37.95
C GLY A 504 11.14 23.19 -37.28
N GLN A 505 10.11 22.95 -38.09
CA GLN A 505 8.75 22.72 -37.58
C GLN A 505 8.53 21.21 -37.30
N GLY A 506 8.17 20.85 -36.06
CA GLY A 506 7.82 19.49 -35.72
C GLY A 506 9.00 18.52 -35.61
N ALA A 507 10.21 18.99 -35.28
CA ALA A 507 11.37 18.14 -35.03
C ALA A 507 12.31 18.75 -33.99
N VAL A 508 13.08 17.89 -33.32
CA VAL A 508 14.15 18.26 -32.39
C VAL A 508 15.46 17.61 -32.83
N ALA A 509 16.58 18.29 -32.61
CA ALA A 509 17.91 17.74 -32.81
C ALA A 509 18.54 17.43 -31.44
N VAL A 510 18.94 16.20 -31.21
CA VAL A 510 19.65 15.77 -30.02
C VAL A 510 21.14 15.87 -30.29
N GLN A 511 21.85 16.67 -29.48
CA GLN A 511 23.29 16.93 -29.63
C GLN A 511 24.14 16.10 -28.70
N SER A 512 23.63 15.78 -27.51
CA SER A 512 24.33 14.96 -26.53
C SER A 512 23.38 14.07 -25.75
N VAL A 513 23.92 12.97 -25.23
CA VAL A 513 23.21 12.02 -24.37
C VAL A 513 24.00 11.82 -23.07
N PRO A 514 23.36 11.34 -21.98
CA PRO A 514 24.08 11.03 -20.74
C PRO A 514 25.22 10.04 -20.98
N ALA A 515 26.43 10.40 -20.59
CA ALA A 515 27.64 9.60 -20.86
C ALA A 515 27.58 8.20 -20.19
N LEU A 516 26.84 8.06 -19.09
CA LEU A 516 26.65 6.79 -18.37
C LEU A 516 25.86 5.75 -19.16
N LEU A 517 25.11 6.16 -20.19
CA LEU A 517 24.25 5.23 -20.95
C LEU A 517 25.03 4.44 -22.02
N GLY A 518 26.24 4.89 -22.39
CA GLY A 518 27.00 4.28 -23.47
C GLY A 518 26.27 4.37 -24.82
N HIS A 519 26.10 3.24 -25.50
CA HIS A 519 25.32 3.18 -26.75
C HIS A 519 23.81 3.15 -26.46
N VAL A 520 23.12 4.23 -26.79
CA VAL A 520 21.66 4.39 -26.59
C VAL A 520 20.96 4.63 -27.93
N ASP A 521 19.76 4.11 -28.06
CA ASP A 521 18.81 4.47 -29.12
C ASP A 521 18.17 5.82 -28.73
N VAL A 522 18.67 6.88 -29.34
CA VAL A 522 18.32 8.26 -28.99
C VAL A 522 16.86 8.57 -29.30
N GLN A 523 16.36 8.07 -30.43
CA GLN A 523 14.96 8.27 -30.82
C GLN A 523 14.03 7.66 -29.79
N ARG A 524 14.28 6.43 -29.39
CA ARG A 524 13.48 5.72 -28.40
C ARG A 524 13.56 6.39 -27.02
N LEU A 525 14.76 6.82 -26.61
CA LEU A 525 14.95 7.55 -25.34
C LEU A 525 14.08 8.82 -25.30
N VAL A 526 14.09 9.63 -26.36
CA VAL A 526 13.31 10.88 -26.40
C VAL A 526 11.81 10.59 -26.38
N LEU A 527 11.33 9.61 -27.14
CA LEU A 527 9.92 9.22 -27.16
C LEU A 527 9.45 8.72 -25.78
N ASP A 528 10.25 7.88 -25.10
CA ASP A 528 9.94 7.39 -23.76
C ASP A 528 9.91 8.53 -22.71
N ILE A 529 10.75 9.57 -22.87
CA ILE A 529 10.70 10.79 -22.04
C ILE A 529 9.43 11.60 -22.32
N VAL A 530 9.04 11.76 -23.57
CA VAL A 530 7.79 12.45 -23.95
C VAL A 530 6.58 11.75 -23.35
N ASP A 531 6.51 10.42 -23.45
CA ASP A 531 5.44 9.63 -22.86
C ASP A 531 5.37 9.85 -21.34
N GLU A 532 6.51 9.86 -20.66
CA GLU A 532 6.61 10.10 -19.22
C GLU A 532 6.14 11.51 -18.82
N LEU A 533 6.51 12.53 -19.60
CA LEU A 533 6.07 13.91 -19.39
C LEU A 533 4.56 14.09 -19.63
N SER A 534 4.02 13.38 -20.62
CA SER A 534 2.58 13.43 -20.96
C SER A 534 1.71 12.78 -19.89
N ASP A 535 2.16 11.65 -19.31
CA ASP A 535 1.46 10.93 -18.21
C ASP A 535 1.55 11.68 -16.88
N GLY A 536 2.54 12.51 -16.69
CA GLY A 536 2.90 13.18 -15.42
C GLY A 536 1.95 14.26 -14.93
N GLY A 537 0.79 14.54 -15.50
CA GLY A 537 -0.27 15.48 -15.07
C GLY A 537 0.19 16.70 -14.24
N THR A 538 -0.42 17.85 -14.38
CA THR A 538 -0.08 19.16 -13.78
C THR A 538 0.03 19.24 -12.24
N GLN A 539 -0.09 18.12 -11.51
CA GLN A 539 -0.07 18.10 -10.04
C GLN A 539 1.14 17.38 -9.41
N GLN A 540 2.07 16.85 -10.19
CA GLN A 540 3.27 16.20 -9.62
C GLN A 540 4.34 17.24 -9.27
N SER A 541 5.07 16.99 -8.15
CA SER A 541 6.22 17.85 -7.80
C SER A 541 7.31 17.68 -8.86
N LEU A 542 8.08 18.75 -9.12
CA LEU A 542 9.21 18.74 -10.04
C LEU A 542 10.17 17.56 -9.74
N GLN A 543 10.41 17.26 -8.46
CA GLN A 543 11.25 16.15 -8.05
C GLN A 543 10.72 14.78 -8.47
N THR A 544 9.40 14.59 -8.41
CA THR A 544 8.75 13.32 -8.83
C THR A 544 8.87 13.12 -10.35
N GLN A 545 8.75 14.19 -11.12
CA GLN A 545 8.95 14.14 -12.57
C GLN A 545 10.42 13.84 -12.92
N LEU A 546 11.35 14.48 -12.22
CA LEU A 546 12.79 14.23 -12.36
C LEU A 546 13.14 12.75 -12.09
N ASP A 547 12.67 12.19 -10.98
CA ASP A 547 12.94 10.80 -10.61
C ASP A 547 12.35 9.83 -11.64
N ALA A 548 11.19 10.13 -12.22
CA ALA A 548 10.56 9.32 -13.25
C ALA A 548 11.36 9.36 -14.57
N ILE A 549 11.82 10.54 -15.00
CA ILE A 549 12.68 10.70 -16.19
C ILE A 549 14.01 9.98 -15.97
N LEU A 550 14.65 10.14 -14.80
CA LEU A 550 15.90 9.44 -14.49
C LEU A 550 15.74 7.92 -14.52
N SER A 551 14.61 7.39 -14.04
CA SER A 551 14.29 5.96 -14.13
C SER A 551 14.18 5.51 -15.59
N ARG A 552 13.50 6.27 -16.46
CA ARG A 552 13.43 5.98 -17.89
C ARG A 552 14.80 6.02 -18.55
N VAL A 553 15.59 7.05 -18.27
CA VAL A 553 16.97 7.18 -18.77
C VAL A 553 17.82 5.98 -18.35
N ALA A 554 17.75 5.53 -17.09
CA ALA A 554 18.49 4.39 -16.59
C ALA A 554 18.16 3.07 -17.31
N CYS A 555 16.88 2.85 -17.67
CA CYS A 555 16.46 1.66 -18.44
C CYS A 555 17.13 1.57 -19.82
N HIS A 556 17.47 2.70 -20.45
CA HIS A 556 18.16 2.72 -21.73
C HIS A 556 19.67 2.44 -21.62
N GLY A 557 20.28 2.64 -20.43
CA GLY A 557 21.70 2.40 -20.17
C GLY A 557 22.02 1.02 -19.61
N SER A 558 21.01 0.18 -19.37
CA SER A 558 21.25 -1.13 -18.78
C SER A 558 21.93 -2.09 -19.76
N VAL A 559 22.77 -2.97 -19.21
CA VAL A 559 23.43 -4.04 -20.00
C VAL A 559 22.36 -4.81 -20.76
N ARG A 560 22.48 -4.90 -22.07
CA ARG A 560 21.52 -5.69 -22.89
C ARG A 560 21.51 -7.13 -22.35
N THR A 561 20.31 -7.62 -22.05
CA THR A 561 20.06 -9.05 -21.77
C THR A 561 20.72 -9.90 -22.86
N GLY A 562 21.48 -10.92 -22.49
CA GLY A 562 22.12 -11.83 -23.45
C GLY A 562 23.63 -11.61 -23.64
N ARG A 563 24.31 -10.96 -22.69
CA ARG A 563 25.78 -10.91 -22.67
C ARG A 563 26.37 -11.88 -21.65
N ARG A 564 27.33 -12.68 -22.06
CA ARG A 564 28.12 -13.50 -21.17
C ARG A 564 29.10 -12.62 -20.37
N MET A 565 28.98 -12.62 -19.06
CA MET A 565 29.86 -11.90 -18.14
C MET A 565 31.03 -12.80 -17.68
N GLN A 566 32.21 -12.21 -17.48
CA GLN A 566 33.31 -12.90 -16.84
C GLN A 566 33.15 -12.92 -15.32
N ALA A 567 33.85 -13.82 -14.62
CA ALA A 567 33.77 -13.94 -13.17
C ALA A 567 34.06 -12.63 -12.45
N ASP A 568 35.08 -11.89 -12.91
CA ASP A 568 35.47 -10.59 -12.33
C ASP A 568 34.38 -9.53 -12.54
N GLU A 569 33.72 -9.49 -13.71
CA GLU A 569 32.61 -8.59 -14.00
C GLU A 569 31.40 -8.88 -13.11
N MET A 570 31.07 -10.17 -12.92
CA MET A 570 29.99 -10.58 -12.03
C MET A 570 30.26 -10.18 -10.58
N ASN A 571 31.49 -10.44 -10.08
CA ASN A 571 31.88 -10.04 -8.73
C ASN A 571 31.92 -8.52 -8.56
N ALA A 572 32.40 -7.77 -9.58
CA ALA A 572 32.35 -6.31 -9.56
C ALA A 572 30.93 -5.78 -9.42
N LEU A 573 29.97 -6.35 -10.15
CA LEU A 573 28.56 -6.00 -10.03
C LEU A 573 28.01 -6.27 -8.62
N LEU A 574 28.33 -7.44 -8.02
CA LEU A 574 27.91 -7.75 -6.65
C LEU A 574 28.48 -6.76 -5.64
N ARG A 575 29.77 -6.39 -5.75
CA ARG A 575 30.41 -5.37 -4.87
C ARG A 575 29.78 -4.01 -5.03
N GLU A 576 29.47 -3.63 -6.25
CA GLU A 576 28.80 -2.37 -6.51
C GLU A 576 27.37 -2.33 -5.94
N MET A 577 26.63 -3.44 -6.04
CA MET A 577 25.32 -3.57 -5.40
C MET A 577 25.41 -3.41 -3.87
N GLU A 578 26.40 -4.03 -3.23
CA GLU A 578 26.61 -3.91 -1.77
C GLU A 578 26.94 -2.49 -1.33
N ALA A 579 27.66 -1.74 -2.17
CA ALA A 579 28.03 -0.35 -1.90
C ALA A 579 26.91 0.66 -2.22
N THR A 580 25.91 0.26 -3.01
CA THR A 580 24.88 1.17 -3.51
C THR A 580 23.61 1.04 -2.67
N PRO A 581 23.10 2.14 -2.08
CA PRO A 581 21.82 2.13 -1.38
C PRO A 581 20.69 1.62 -2.30
N HIS A 582 19.75 0.88 -1.71
CA HIS A 582 18.55 0.40 -2.42
C HIS A 582 18.78 -0.55 -3.59
N SER A 583 19.97 -1.10 -3.74
CA SER A 583 20.35 -2.04 -4.81
C SER A 583 19.55 -3.35 -4.80
N GLY A 584 18.89 -3.69 -3.68
CA GLY A 584 18.04 -4.89 -3.54
C GLY A 584 16.75 -4.88 -4.38
N GLN A 585 16.45 -3.78 -5.09
CA GLN A 585 15.24 -3.61 -5.89
C GLN A 585 15.51 -2.81 -7.15
N CYS A 586 14.87 -3.20 -8.26
CA CYS A 586 14.92 -2.44 -9.49
C CYS A 586 13.99 -1.20 -9.43
N ASN A 587 14.06 -0.34 -10.44
CA ASN A 587 13.25 0.87 -10.55
C ASN A 587 11.74 0.59 -10.63
N HIS A 588 11.35 -0.67 -10.94
CA HIS A 588 9.97 -1.14 -11.05
C HIS A 588 9.47 -1.87 -9.80
N GLY A 589 10.25 -1.87 -8.70
CA GLY A 589 9.89 -2.50 -7.43
C GLY A 589 10.01 -4.03 -7.41
N ARG A 590 10.70 -4.62 -8.39
CA ARG A 590 11.02 -6.06 -8.38
C ARG A 590 12.32 -6.29 -7.62
N PRO A 591 12.47 -7.41 -6.90
CA PRO A 591 13.74 -7.73 -6.27
C PRO A 591 14.81 -7.91 -7.35
N THR A 592 16.00 -7.35 -7.11
CA THR A 592 17.16 -7.55 -7.97
C THR A 592 17.92 -8.83 -7.62
N TYR A 593 17.67 -9.38 -6.43
CA TYR A 593 18.22 -10.69 -6.02
C TYR A 593 17.27 -11.40 -5.07
N VAL A 594 17.41 -12.73 -5.00
CA VAL A 594 16.72 -13.63 -4.07
C VAL A 594 17.76 -14.47 -3.34
N SER A 595 17.62 -14.58 -2.01
CA SER A 595 18.50 -15.39 -1.17
C SER A 595 17.80 -16.70 -0.77
N LEU A 596 18.49 -17.82 -0.91
CA LEU A 596 18.05 -19.15 -0.49
C LEU A 596 19.00 -19.64 0.59
N ALA A 597 18.50 -19.79 1.83
CA ALA A 597 19.30 -20.35 2.91
C ALA A 597 19.58 -21.84 2.66
N MET A 598 20.66 -22.37 3.21
CA MET A 598 21.06 -23.78 3.05
C MET A 598 19.96 -24.73 3.51
N ASN A 599 19.28 -24.42 4.63
CA ASN A 599 18.13 -25.18 5.12
C ASN A 599 16.96 -25.24 4.11
N ASP A 600 16.74 -24.17 3.35
CA ASP A 600 15.66 -24.13 2.36
C ASP A 600 16.03 -24.98 1.13
N ILE A 601 17.31 -24.95 0.76
CA ILE A 601 17.83 -25.81 -0.31
C ILE A 601 17.74 -27.29 0.12
N GLU A 602 18.10 -27.63 1.36
CA GLU A 602 18.00 -28.99 1.90
C GLU A 602 16.57 -29.51 1.92
N LYS A 603 15.58 -28.66 2.28
CA LYS A 603 14.15 -29.01 2.20
C LYS A 603 13.72 -29.37 0.80
N LEU A 604 14.24 -28.73 -0.26
CA LEU A 604 13.92 -29.09 -1.65
C LEU A 604 14.34 -30.53 -1.99
N PHE A 605 15.35 -31.05 -1.31
CA PHE A 605 15.83 -32.44 -1.48
C PHE A 605 15.27 -33.41 -0.43
N GLY A 606 14.33 -32.95 0.41
CA GLY A 606 13.71 -33.81 1.44
C GLY A 606 14.67 -34.22 2.55
N ARG A 607 15.68 -33.43 2.86
CA ARG A 607 16.74 -33.75 3.84
C ARG A 607 16.49 -33.20 5.24
N THR A 608 15.29 -32.73 5.55
CA THR A 608 14.85 -32.35 6.93
C THR A 608 13.48 -32.87 7.22
#